data_f4e268ef0f53bcdcd11e616118ba3f75
#
_entry.id   f4e268ef0f53bcdcd11e616118ba3f75
#
_cell.length_a   1.000
_cell.length_b   1.000
_cell.length_c   1.000
_cell.angle_alpha   90.00
_cell.angle_beta   90.00
_cell.angle_gamma   90.00
#
_symmetry.space_group_name_H-M   'P 1'
#
loop_
_entity.id
_entity.type
_entity.pdbx_description
1 polymer ?
#
loop_
_entity_poly.entity_id
_entity_poly.type
_entity_poly.pdbx_seq_one_letter_code
_entity_poly.pdbx_strand_id
1 'polypeptide(L)'
;MKKSFAAGVLLLLLSNISYADSLLNKSSANKFIQDFYSAIKKHDYKKLDLMVADNAKIKLHLLKMEQTFSLSKADYLQQIKASWHFATQEQFELKDINYITTQEGLSGTLSLKMIESKEILGEKSSQEHTMEIGLVVADDMIKLSELKSKTTF
;
A
#
# COMPACT_ATOMS: atom_id res chain seq x y z
N MET A 1 -61.14 -32.81 13.22
CA MET A 1 -60.47 -31.62 12.64
C MET A 1 -59.10 -31.49 13.28
N LYS A 2 -58.07 -31.87 12.56
CA LYS A 2 -56.69 -31.70 13.00
C LYS A 2 -56.10 -30.49 12.26
N LYS A 3 -55.81 -29.42 12.99
CA LYS A 3 -55.07 -28.26 12.42
C LYS A 3 -53.59 -28.58 12.56
N SER A 4 -52.92 -28.84 11.42
CA SER A 4 -51.48 -28.93 11.37
C SER A 4 -50.91 -27.50 11.40
N PHE A 5 -50.19 -27.18 12.44
CA PHE A 5 -49.32 -26.02 12.49
C PHE A 5 -47.99 -26.40 11.83
N ALA A 6 -47.78 -25.93 10.64
CA ALA A 6 -46.47 -25.97 10.01
C ALA A 6 -45.63 -24.83 10.62
N ALA A 7 -44.74 -25.17 11.53
CA ALA A 7 -43.71 -24.26 12.02
C ALA A 7 -42.69 -24.08 10.89
N GLY A 8 -42.76 -22.95 10.18
CA GLY A 8 -41.73 -22.52 9.27
C GLY A 8 -40.48 -22.13 10.05
N VAL A 9 -39.49 -22.99 10.02
CA VAL A 9 -38.15 -22.66 10.49
C VAL A 9 -37.54 -21.74 9.44
N LEU A 10 -37.61 -20.43 9.73
CA LEU A 10 -36.87 -19.42 8.97
C LEU A 10 -35.39 -19.56 9.32
N LEU A 11 -34.67 -20.33 8.53
CA LEU A 11 -33.21 -20.38 8.56
C LEU A 11 -32.70 -18.99 8.13
N LEU A 12 -32.45 -18.13 9.09
CA LEU A 12 -31.58 -16.97 8.93
C LEU A 12 -30.17 -17.50 8.66
N LEU A 13 -29.84 -17.70 7.41
CA LEU A 13 -28.47 -17.75 6.97
C LEU A 13 -27.86 -16.39 7.22
N LEU A 14 -27.37 -16.20 8.43
CA LEU A 14 -26.40 -15.16 8.73
C LEU A 14 -25.18 -15.50 7.87
N SER A 15 -25.11 -14.91 6.69
CA SER A 15 -23.88 -14.82 5.94
C SER A 15 -22.88 -14.15 6.87
N ASN A 16 -22.03 -14.97 7.48
CA ASN A 16 -20.82 -14.49 8.14
C ASN A 16 -19.97 -13.84 7.06
N ILE A 17 -20.28 -12.57 6.76
CA ILE A 17 -19.35 -11.70 6.05
C ILE A 17 -18.17 -11.63 7.01
N SER A 18 -17.11 -12.33 6.65
CA SER A 18 -15.87 -12.34 7.42
C SER A 18 -15.30 -10.94 7.39
N TYR A 19 -15.59 -10.13 8.39
CA TYR A 19 -14.96 -8.83 8.60
C TYR A 19 -13.45 -8.95 8.82
N ALA A 20 -12.92 -10.18 8.99
CA ALA A 20 -11.52 -10.45 9.22
C ALA A 20 -10.61 -10.02 8.05
N ASP A 21 -11.10 -10.03 6.80
CA ASP A 21 -10.31 -9.68 5.62
C ASP A 21 -10.18 -8.16 5.40
N SER A 22 -11.04 -7.35 6.02
CA SER A 22 -11.03 -5.88 5.90
C SER A 22 -10.29 -5.17 7.02
N LEU A 23 -9.88 -5.87 8.10
CA LEU A 23 -9.17 -5.27 9.21
C LEU A 23 -7.67 -5.20 8.92
N LEU A 24 -7.08 -4.06 9.27
CA LEU A 24 -5.65 -3.84 9.17
C LEU A 24 -4.90 -4.59 10.29
N ASN A 25 -4.02 -5.48 9.89
CA ASN A 25 -3.14 -6.26 10.77
C ASN A 25 -1.80 -6.50 10.06
N LYS A 26 -0.87 -7.19 10.73
CA LYS A 26 0.46 -7.47 10.16
C LYS A 26 0.37 -8.20 8.81
N SER A 27 -0.49 -9.20 8.67
CA SER A 27 -0.63 -9.98 7.43
C SER A 27 -1.19 -9.14 6.30
N SER A 28 -2.28 -8.39 6.53
CA SER A 28 -2.89 -7.53 5.53
C SER A 28 -1.99 -6.33 5.16
N ALA A 29 -1.21 -5.80 6.12
CA ALA A 29 -0.22 -4.76 5.85
C ALA A 29 0.92 -5.28 4.95
N ASN A 30 1.44 -6.48 5.24
CA ASN A 30 2.45 -7.12 4.39
C ASN A 30 1.91 -7.38 2.97
N LYS A 31 0.68 -7.85 2.86
CA LYS A 31 0.04 -8.04 1.55
C LYS A 31 -0.13 -6.72 0.82
N PHE A 32 -0.55 -5.67 1.51
CA PHE A 32 -0.70 -4.33 0.93
C PHE A 32 0.60 -3.85 0.27
N ILE A 33 1.72 -3.92 0.98
CA ILE A 33 3.00 -3.41 0.44
C ILE A 33 3.48 -4.23 -0.76
N GLN A 34 3.29 -5.55 -0.76
CA GLN A 34 3.59 -6.39 -1.91
C GLN A 34 2.72 -6.03 -3.13
N ASP A 35 1.42 -5.85 -2.90
CA ASP A 35 0.46 -5.47 -3.94
C ASP A 35 0.76 -4.07 -4.50
N PHE A 36 1.19 -3.13 -3.64
CA PHE A 36 1.54 -1.77 -4.03
C PHE A 36 2.72 -1.76 -5.02
N TYR A 37 3.84 -2.41 -4.67
CA TYR A 37 4.99 -2.49 -5.56
C TYR A 37 4.73 -3.35 -6.80
N SER A 38 3.90 -4.39 -6.69
CA SER A 38 3.43 -5.14 -7.85
C SER A 38 2.63 -4.25 -8.82
N ALA A 39 1.79 -3.35 -8.30
CA ALA A 39 1.04 -2.41 -9.14
C ALA A 39 1.97 -1.40 -9.84
N ILE A 40 3.00 -0.90 -9.14
CA ILE A 40 4.03 -0.05 -9.76
C ILE A 40 4.71 -0.80 -10.92
N LYS A 41 5.18 -2.01 -10.66
CA LYS A 41 5.88 -2.84 -11.67
C LYS A 41 5.01 -3.19 -12.88
N LYS A 42 3.70 -3.35 -12.67
CA LYS A 42 2.72 -3.65 -13.73
C LYS A 42 2.18 -2.40 -14.42
N HIS A 43 2.61 -1.21 -14.01
CA HIS A 43 2.10 0.08 -14.51
C HIS A 43 0.58 0.25 -14.29
N ASP A 44 0.06 -0.34 -13.21
CA ASP A 44 -1.38 -0.30 -12.89
C ASP A 44 -1.72 0.98 -12.10
N TYR A 45 -1.77 2.10 -12.84
CA TYR A 45 -2.08 3.42 -12.27
C TYR A 45 -3.43 3.44 -11.54
N LYS A 46 -4.45 2.78 -12.09
CA LYS A 46 -5.79 2.75 -11.50
C LYS A 46 -5.79 2.08 -10.13
N LYS A 47 -5.05 0.97 -10.00
CA LYS A 47 -4.89 0.29 -8.71
C LYS A 47 -4.12 1.15 -7.71
N LEU A 48 -3.04 1.79 -8.13
CA LEU A 48 -2.26 2.70 -7.27
C LEU A 48 -3.11 3.88 -6.78
N ASP A 49 -3.93 4.47 -7.64
CA ASP A 49 -4.82 5.57 -7.27
C ASP A 49 -5.81 5.17 -6.16
N LEU A 50 -6.35 3.96 -6.21
CA LEU A 50 -7.20 3.43 -5.15
C LEU A 50 -6.45 3.11 -3.84
N MET A 51 -5.17 2.75 -3.93
CA MET A 51 -4.35 2.37 -2.78
C MET A 51 -3.78 3.56 -2.00
N VAL A 52 -3.79 4.76 -2.55
CA VAL A 52 -3.30 5.99 -1.90
C VAL A 52 -4.49 6.83 -1.45
N ALA A 53 -4.52 7.22 -0.17
CA ALA A 53 -5.57 8.11 0.35
C ALA A 53 -5.48 9.50 -0.29
N ASP A 54 -6.63 10.15 -0.50
CA ASP A 54 -6.68 11.46 -1.18
C ASP A 54 -5.92 12.55 -0.42
N ASN A 55 -5.88 12.45 0.91
CA ASN A 55 -5.18 13.36 1.79
C ASN A 55 -3.82 12.81 2.26
N ALA A 56 -3.24 11.86 1.55
CA ALA A 56 -1.96 11.25 1.91
C ALA A 56 -0.85 12.30 2.02
N LYS A 57 -0.02 12.14 3.06
CA LYS A 57 1.16 12.99 3.31
C LYS A 57 2.41 12.25 2.86
N ILE A 58 3.06 12.75 1.83
CA ILE A 58 4.21 12.08 1.23
C ILE A 58 5.43 12.98 1.35
N LYS A 59 6.48 12.45 1.99
CA LYS A 59 7.77 13.12 2.15
C LYS A 59 8.88 12.24 1.62
N LEU A 60 9.62 12.74 0.65
CA LEU A 60 10.76 12.08 0.05
C LEU A 60 12.03 12.86 0.41
N HIS A 61 12.96 12.24 1.09
CA HIS A 61 14.24 12.83 1.46
C HIS A 61 15.37 12.18 0.67
N LEU A 62 16.03 12.95 -0.16
CA LEU A 62 17.19 12.55 -0.95
C LEU A 62 18.46 12.90 -0.17
N LEU A 63 19.10 11.92 0.45
CA LEU A 63 20.24 12.12 1.34
C LEU A 63 21.43 12.79 0.63
N LYS A 64 21.72 12.38 -0.59
CA LYS A 64 22.84 12.94 -1.36
C LYS A 64 22.69 14.44 -1.67
N MET A 65 21.46 14.91 -1.81
CA MET A 65 21.15 16.30 -2.13
C MET A 65 20.74 17.12 -0.91
N GLU A 66 20.60 16.47 0.27
CA GLU A 66 20.08 17.07 1.51
C GLU A 66 18.73 17.78 1.30
N GLN A 67 17.91 17.26 0.38
CA GLN A 67 16.62 17.85 0.02
C GLN A 67 15.47 16.96 0.44
N THR A 68 14.40 17.61 0.93
CA THR A 68 13.12 16.96 1.25
C THR A 68 12.01 17.54 0.39
N PHE A 69 11.28 16.67 -0.28
CA PHE A 69 10.12 17.01 -1.08
C PHE A 69 8.85 16.58 -0.36
N SER A 70 7.89 17.48 -0.27
CA SER A 70 6.54 17.17 0.18
C SER A 70 5.62 17.13 -1.03
N LEU A 71 4.94 16.01 -1.23
CA LEU A 71 4.12 15.75 -2.41
C LEU A 71 2.66 15.52 -2.02
N SER A 72 1.76 15.98 -2.86
CA SER A 72 0.37 15.52 -2.86
C SER A 72 0.26 14.11 -3.43
N LYS A 73 -0.86 13.43 -3.23
CA LYS A 73 -1.18 12.17 -3.89
C LYS A 73 -1.00 12.27 -5.41
N ALA A 74 -1.56 13.32 -6.01
CA ALA A 74 -1.50 13.52 -7.46
C ALA A 74 -0.06 13.66 -7.96
N ASP A 75 0.77 14.46 -7.29
CA ASP A 75 2.18 14.65 -7.66
C ASP A 75 2.98 13.36 -7.49
N TYR A 76 2.75 12.62 -6.42
CA TYR A 76 3.42 11.33 -6.18
C TYR A 76 3.09 10.30 -7.25
N LEU A 77 1.81 10.13 -7.55
CA LEU A 77 1.38 9.19 -8.60
C LEU A 77 1.87 9.63 -10.00
N GLN A 78 1.93 10.93 -10.24
CA GLN A 78 2.49 11.47 -11.49
C GLN A 78 3.98 11.17 -11.60
N GLN A 79 4.75 11.26 -10.51
CA GLN A 79 6.17 10.89 -10.51
C GLN A 79 6.37 9.40 -10.80
N ILE A 80 5.57 8.53 -10.18
CA ILE A 80 5.59 7.09 -10.48
C ILE A 80 5.31 6.85 -11.97
N LYS A 81 4.25 7.47 -12.51
CA LYS A 81 3.88 7.35 -13.91
C LYS A 81 4.99 7.88 -14.85
N ALA A 82 5.63 8.98 -14.51
CA ALA A 82 6.74 9.52 -15.28
C ALA A 82 7.95 8.57 -15.31
N SER A 83 8.25 7.89 -14.21
CA SER A 83 9.36 6.93 -14.14
C SER A 83 9.22 5.78 -15.16
N TRP A 84 7.98 5.38 -15.47
CA TRP A 84 7.71 4.31 -16.45
C TRP A 84 8.16 4.63 -17.88
N HIS A 85 8.35 5.90 -18.21
CA HIS A 85 8.85 6.32 -19.53
C HIS A 85 10.38 6.26 -19.63
N PHE A 86 11.08 6.31 -18.50
CA PHE A 86 12.54 6.40 -18.48
C PHE A 86 13.22 5.16 -17.93
N ALA A 87 12.53 4.39 -17.12
CA ALA A 87 13.06 3.21 -16.45
C ALA A 87 12.51 1.92 -17.09
N THR A 88 13.40 0.96 -17.31
CA THR A 88 13.09 -0.41 -17.72
C THR A 88 13.67 -1.40 -16.71
N GLN A 89 13.24 -2.66 -16.77
CA GLN A 89 13.71 -3.74 -15.89
C GLN A 89 13.61 -3.42 -14.40
N GLU A 90 12.57 -2.67 -14.01
CA GLU A 90 12.35 -2.24 -12.64
C GLU A 90 12.07 -3.43 -11.71
N GLN A 91 12.84 -3.52 -10.62
CA GLN A 91 12.74 -4.55 -9.59
C GLN A 91 12.73 -3.88 -8.21
N PHE A 92 11.93 -4.44 -7.31
CA PHE A 92 11.84 -4.00 -5.93
C PHE A 92 12.12 -5.18 -5.00
N GLU A 93 13.09 -5.04 -4.13
CA GLU A 93 13.39 -6.01 -3.08
C GLU A 93 13.04 -5.38 -1.73
N LEU A 94 12.03 -5.94 -1.05
CA LEU A 94 11.57 -5.46 0.25
C LEU A 94 12.26 -6.26 1.37
N LYS A 95 12.85 -5.54 2.33
CA LYS A 95 13.60 -6.10 3.46
C LYS A 95 13.14 -5.50 4.78
N ASP A 96 13.38 -6.21 5.87
CA ASP A 96 13.21 -5.75 7.24
C ASP A 96 11.80 -5.16 7.50
N ILE A 97 10.76 -5.81 6.94
CA ILE A 97 9.39 -5.34 7.06
C ILE A 97 8.92 -5.54 8.49
N ASN A 98 8.58 -4.45 9.16
CA ASN A 98 7.99 -4.44 10.49
C ASN A 98 6.68 -3.65 10.50
N TYR A 99 5.67 -4.17 11.19
CA TYR A 99 4.36 -3.55 11.31
C TYR A 99 4.03 -3.27 12.77
N ILE A 100 3.58 -2.06 13.04
CA ILE A 100 3.12 -1.61 14.36
C ILE A 100 1.69 -1.08 14.22
N THR A 101 0.77 -1.65 14.99
CA THR A 101 -0.61 -1.15 15.10
C THR A 101 -0.62 0.17 15.84
N THR A 102 -1.30 1.18 15.29
CA THR A 102 -1.56 2.47 15.97
C THR A 102 -2.99 2.55 16.48
N GLN A 103 -3.94 2.00 15.74
CA GLN A 103 -5.31 1.80 16.18
C GLN A 103 -5.80 0.43 15.69
N GLU A 104 -6.23 -0.41 16.61
CA GLU A 104 -6.61 -1.80 16.33
C GLU A 104 -7.55 -1.93 15.15
N GLY A 105 -7.13 -2.70 14.14
CA GLY A 105 -7.87 -2.96 12.91
C GLY A 105 -8.07 -1.78 11.97
N LEU A 106 -7.69 -0.55 12.33
CA LEU A 106 -7.99 0.68 11.59
C LEU A 106 -6.77 1.41 11.06
N SER A 107 -5.65 1.41 11.78
CA SER A 107 -4.43 2.09 11.36
C SER A 107 -3.17 1.44 11.92
N GLY A 108 -2.08 1.62 11.22
CA GLY A 108 -0.78 1.14 11.62
C GLY A 108 0.34 1.71 10.75
N THR A 109 1.56 1.38 11.11
CA THR A 109 2.76 1.84 10.40
C THR A 109 3.61 0.66 9.98
N LEU A 110 4.00 0.62 8.71
CA LEU A 110 5.04 -0.25 8.18
C LEU A 110 6.38 0.49 8.17
N SER A 111 7.41 -0.16 8.69
CA SER A 111 8.81 0.25 8.50
C SER A 111 9.51 -0.80 7.66
N LEU A 112 10.22 -0.40 6.64
CA LEU A 112 10.94 -1.32 5.78
C LEU A 112 12.14 -0.67 5.08
N LYS A 113 13.01 -1.51 4.55
CA LYS A 113 14.01 -1.13 3.54
C LYS A 113 13.58 -1.67 2.19
N MET A 114 13.82 -0.91 1.15
CA MET A 114 13.53 -1.30 -0.22
C MET A 114 14.75 -1.00 -1.09
N ILE A 115 15.18 -2.00 -1.85
CA ILE A 115 16.18 -1.82 -2.89
C ILE A 115 15.44 -1.76 -4.21
N GLU A 116 15.53 -0.62 -4.88
CA GLU A 116 15.04 -0.41 -6.23
C GLU A 116 16.21 -0.59 -7.20
N SER A 117 16.06 -1.47 -8.16
CA SER A 117 16.99 -1.66 -9.26
C SER A 117 16.27 -1.46 -10.58
N LYS A 118 16.86 -0.68 -11.47
CA LYS A 118 16.28 -0.36 -12.78
C LYS A 118 17.37 -0.02 -13.79
N GLU A 119 17.00 0.00 -15.05
CA GLU A 119 17.83 0.49 -16.13
C GLU A 119 17.26 1.83 -16.64
N ILE A 120 18.09 2.86 -16.68
CA ILE A 120 17.72 4.19 -17.15
C ILE A 120 18.63 4.51 -18.35
N LEU A 121 18.04 4.67 -19.54
CA LEU A 121 18.78 4.96 -20.78
C LEU A 121 19.92 3.97 -21.07
N GLY A 122 19.73 2.69 -20.72
CA GLY A 122 20.73 1.63 -20.92
C GLY A 122 21.73 1.49 -19.77
N GLU A 123 21.69 2.33 -18.75
CA GLU A 123 22.54 2.26 -17.57
C GLU A 123 21.80 1.66 -16.36
N LYS A 124 22.44 0.68 -15.72
CA LYS A 124 21.90 0.07 -14.50
C LYS A 124 22.06 1.02 -13.33
N SER A 125 20.99 1.21 -12.60
CA SER A 125 20.93 2.02 -11.38
C SER A 125 20.35 1.19 -10.23
N SER A 126 20.87 1.39 -9.01
CA SER A 126 20.34 0.80 -7.79
C SER A 126 20.29 1.86 -6.70
N GLN A 127 19.17 1.88 -5.97
CA GLN A 127 18.94 2.83 -4.87
C GLN A 127 18.40 2.07 -3.66
N GLU A 128 18.80 2.47 -2.47
CA GLU A 128 18.24 1.97 -1.23
C GLU A 128 17.33 3.04 -0.60
N HIS A 129 16.15 2.61 -0.18
CA HIS A 129 15.18 3.43 0.49
C HIS A 129 14.89 2.88 1.88
N THR A 130 14.97 3.72 2.90
CA THR A 130 14.41 3.44 4.22
C THR A 130 13.07 4.13 4.32
N MET A 131 12.01 3.37 4.62
CA MET A 131 10.65 3.85 4.49
C MET A 131 9.84 3.65 5.77
N GLU A 132 9.00 4.63 6.07
CA GLU A 132 7.88 4.53 7.01
C GLU A 132 6.59 4.80 6.24
N ILE A 133 5.64 3.88 6.33
CA ILE A 133 4.38 3.94 5.60
C ILE A 133 3.23 3.84 6.58
N GLY A 134 2.48 4.93 6.73
CA GLY A 134 1.22 4.93 7.46
C GLY A 134 0.11 4.32 6.62
N LEU A 135 -0.60 3.35 7.21
CA LEU A 135 -1.75 2.69 6.61
C LEU A 135 -2.99 2.98 7.41
N VAL A 136 -4.11 3.15 6.72
CA VAL A 136 -5.44 3.34 7.31
C VAL A 136 -6.46 2.51 6.55
N VAL A 137 -7.54 2.14 7.24
CA VAL A 137 -8.74 1.60 6.60
C VAL A 137 -9.67 2.77 6.29
N ALA A 138 -9.97 2.97 5.03
CA ALA A 138 -10.91 3.98 4.53
C ALA A 138 -11.67 3.42 3.34
N ASP A 139 -12.99 3.67 3.27
CA ASP A 139 -13.87 3.14 2.22
C ASP A 139 -13.76 1.60 2.09
N ASP A 140 -13.72 0.89 3.22
CA ASP A 140 -13.54 -0.56 3.32
C ASP A 140 -12.26 -1.12 2.68
N MET A 141 -11.26 -0.27 2.48
CA MET A 141 -9.97 -0.60 1.88
C MET A 141 -8.81 -0.13 2.75
N ILE A 142 -7.69 -0.85 2.69
CA ILE A 142 -6.43 -0.37 3.24
C ILE A 142 -5.83 0.63 2.25
N LYS A 143 -5.48 1.81 2.75
CA LYS A 143 -4.87 2.88 1.95
C LYS A 143 -3.60 3.41 2.61
N LEU A 144 -2.65 3.81 1.79
CA LEU A 144 -1.48 4.56 2.22
C LEU A 144 -1.94 5.98 2.59
N SER A 145 -1.73 6.36 3.85
CA SER A 145 -2.06 7.69 4.40
C SER A 145 -0.84 8.57 4.62
N GLU A 146 0.31 7.96 4.82
CA GLU A 146 1.57 8.67 4.99
C GLU A 146 2.72 7.86 4.38
N LEU A 147 3.65 8.54 3.75
CA LEU A 147 4.91 7.97 3.29
C LEU A 147 6.05 8.91 3.67
N LYS A 148 7.04 8.38 4.37
CA LYS A 148 8.34 9.01 4.57
C LYS A 148 9.39 8.09 3.98
N SER A 149 10.13 8.55 3.02
CA SER A 149 11.21 7.80 2.39
C SER A 149 12.52 8.57 2.46
N LYS A 150 13.59 7.89 2.85
CA LYS A 150 14.97 8.37 2.77
C LYS A 150 15.69 7.53 1.73
N THR A 151 16.22 8.18 0.70
CA THR A 151 16.89 7.53 -0.43
C THR A 151 18.38 7.76 -0.37
N THR A 152 19.13 6.65 -0.47
CA THR A 152 20.60 6.62 -0.62
C THR A 152 20.92 6.10 -2.03
N PHE A 153 21.87 6.73 -2.71
CA PHE A 153 22.35 6.37 -4.04
C PHE A 153 23.71 5.68 -3.95
#